data_3e482c254e787b4298d1137228012c13
#
_entry.id   3e482c254e787b4298d1137228012c13
#
_cell.length_a   1.000
_cell.length_b   1.000
_cell.length_c   1.000
_cell.angle_alpha   90.00
_cell.angle_beta   90.00
_cell.angle_gamma   90.00
#
_symmetry.space_group_name_H-M   'P 1'
#
loop_
_entity.id
_entity.type
_entity.pdbx_description
1 polymer ?
#
loop_
_entity_poly.entity_id
_entity_poly.type
_entity_poly.pdbx_seq_one_letter_code
_entity_poly.pdbx_strand_id
1 'polypeptide(L)'
;MKRFWKVCGLLLGAAALAVLLYHVTPVRILTEHEREQVASIEVACWGVEERSTITDPEEIDRILAPFLENRFRRGKPLGGDLAMQILLYNERGKCLAVLQETAAGGTLQLKRGIRFYHPVREDPAFEELYRSFRERMEAGS
;
A
#
# COMPACT_ATOMS: atom_id res chain seq x y z
N MET A 1 36.07 17.61 27.52
CA MET A 1 34.71 17.17 27.93
C MET A 1 33.57 18.02 27.33
N LYS A 2 33.57 19.34 27.48
CA LYS A 2 32.46 20.22 26.97
C LYS A 2 32.21 20.10 25.42
N ARG A 3 33.23 19.89 24.59
CA ARG A 3 33.08 19.71 23.13
C ARG A 3 32.47 18.35 22.77
N PHE A 4 32.82 17.31 23.51
CA PHE A 4 32.27 15.96 23.30
C PHE A 4 30.76 15.95 23.57
N TRP A 5 30.31 16.54 24.67
CA TRP A 5 28.87 16.62 24.98
C TRP A 5 28.08 17.45 23.97
N LYS A 6 28.68 18.51 23.41
CA LYS A 6 28.04 19.30 22.34
C LYS A 6 27.88 18.48 21.05
N VAL A 7 28.90 17.71 20.66
CA VAL A 7 28.85 16.85 19.48
C VAL A 7 27.82 15.71 19.67
N CYS A 8 27.82 15.06 20.83
CA CYS A 8 26.82 14.02 21.13
C CYS A 8 25.38 14.56 21.13
N GLY A 9 25.15 15.73 21.70
CA GLY A 9 23.84 16.41 21.69
C GLY A 9 23.38 16.75 20.28
N LEU A 10 24.28 17.19 19.42
CA LEU A 10 23.98 17.53 18.03
C LEU A 10 23.65 16.27 17.19
N LEU A 11 24.38 15.18 17.41
CA LEU A 11 24.11 13.90 16.75
C LEU A 11 22.77 13.31 17.20
N LEU A 12 22.46 13.35 18.49
CA LEU A 12 21.17 12.89 19.01
C LEU A 12 20.00 13.73 18.46
N GLY A 13 20.18 15.06 18.40
CA GLY A 13 19.19 15.97 17.81
C GLY A 13 18.96 15.69 16.32
N ALA A 14 20.03 15.48 15.56
CA ALA A 14 19.94 15.12 14.15
C ALA A 14 19.26 13.76 13.94
N ALA A 15 19.59 12.76 14.76
CA ALA A 15 18.94 11.45 14.71
C ALA A 15 17.45 11.53 15.04
N ALA A 16 17.07 12.27 16.08
CA ALA A 16 15.67 12.47 16.44
C ALA A 16 14.88 13.19 15.33
N LEU A 17 15.49 14.22 14.72
CA LEU A 17 14.90 14.91 13.58
C LEU A 17 14.74 14.01 12.37
N ALA A 18 15.74 13.18 12.05
CA ALA A 18 15.66 12.22 10.95
C ALA A 18 14.53 11.19 11.17
N VAL A 19 14.37 10.67 12.40
CA VAL A 19 13.27 9.77 12.76
C VAL A 19 11.93 10.48 12.62
N LEU A 20 11.80 11.70 13.10
CA LEU A 20 10.58 12.48 12.96
C LEU A 20 10.23 12.69 11.48
N LEU A 21 11.18 13.15 10.67
CA LEU A 21 10.98 13.35 9.23
C LEU A 21 10.62 12.06 8.52
N TYR A 22 11.21 10.93 8.89
CA TYR A 22 10.87 9.63 8.34
C TYR A 22 9.39 9.27 8.54
N HIS A 23 8.81 9.57 9.71
CA HIS A 23 7.43 9.25 10.02
C HIS A 23 6.41 10.25 9.45
N VAL A 24 6.76 11.54 9.40
CA VAL A 24 5.82 12.57 8.94
C VAL A 24 5.84 12.80 7.42
N THR A 25 6.94 12.44 6.74
CA THR A 25 7.07 12.65 5.30
C THR A 25 6.17 11.69 4.53
N PRO A 26 5.23 12.19 3.71
CA PRO A 26 4.40 11.36 2.87
C PRO A 26 5.23 10.63 1.81
N VAL A 27 4.86 9.37 1.55
CA VAL A 27 5.51 8.50 0.55
C VAL A 27 4.51 7.98 -0.46
N ARG A 28 5.01 7.50 -1.59
CA ARG A 28 4.23 6.70 -2.54
C ARG A 28 4.36 5.22 -2.18
N ILE A 29 3.25 4.48 -2.20
CA ILE A 29 3.27 3.03 -1.97
C ILE A 29 3.56 2.26 -3.25
N LEU A 30 3.24 2.86 -4.40
CA LEU A 30 3.55 2.38 -5.75
C LEU A 30 4.09 3.53 -6.58
N THR A 31 5.06 3.26 -7.45
CA THR A 31 5.68 4.24 -8.35
C THR A 31 5.30 3.95 -9.80
N GLU A 32 5.34 4.97 -10.66
CA GLU A 32 5.11 4.81 -12.11
C GLU A 32 6.08 3.78 -12.72
N HIS A 33 7.34 3.82 -12.32
CA HIS A 33 8.33 2.86 -12.80
C HIS A 33 7.98 1.40 -12.44
N GLU A 34 7.41 1.18 -11.25
CA GLU A 34 6.93 -0.15 -10.86
C GLU A 34 5.69 -0.53 -11.66
N ARG A 35 4.78 0.44 -11.90
CA ARG A 35 3.59 0.23 -12.72
C ARG A 35 3.95 -0.20 -14.15
N GLU A 36 4.93 0.42 -14.77
CA GLU A 36 5.39 0.06 -16.12
C GLU A 36 5.89 -1.38 -16.24
N GLN A 37 6.32 -1.98 -15.15
CA GLN A 37 6.76 -3.38 -15.10
C GLN A 37 5.63 -4.38 -14.88
N VAL A 38 4.43 -3.92 -14.51
CA VAL A 38 3.29 -4.79 -14.23
C VAL A 38 2.62 -5.22 -15.53
N ALA A 39 2.62 -6.52 -15.78
CA ALA A 39 1.95 -7.14 -16.93
C ALA A 39 0.62 -7.79 -16.55
N SER A 40 0.46 -8.22 -15.30
CA SER A 40 -0.78 -8.77 -14.78
C SER A 40 -0.92 -8.51 -13.29
N ILE A 41 -2.16 -8.52 -12.82
CA ILE A 41 -2.49 -8.46 -11.40
C ILE A 41 -3.42 -9.61 -11.04
N GLU A 42 -3.28 -10.10 -9.82
CA GLU A 42 -4.18 -11.06 -9.21
C GLU A 42 -4.82 -10.42 -7.99
N VAL A 43 -6.14 -10.44 -7.91
CA VAL A 43 -6.90 -9.86 -6.80
C VAL A 43 -7.59 -10.97 -6.04
N ALA A 44 -7.45 -10.96 -4.72
CA ALA A 44 -8.14 -11.83 -3.79
C ALA A 44 -8.86 -11.00 -2.73
N CYS A 45 -10.12 -11.29 -2.46
CA CYS A 45 -10.90 -10.68 -1.39
C CYS A 45 -11.13 -11.68 -0.26
N TRP A 46 -11.13 -11.18 0.97
CA TRP A 46 -11.37 -12.02 2.14
C TRP A 46 -12.79 -12.62 2.11
N GLY A 47 -12.88 -13.93 2.41
CA GLY A 47 -14.16 -14.63 2.43
C GLY A 47 -14.65 -15.08 1.06
N VAL A 48 -13.88 -14.84 -0.01
CA VAL A 48 -14.14 -15.32 -1.37
C VAL A 48 -13.00 -16.25 -1.78
N GLU A 49 -13.32 -17.48 -2.18
CA GLU A 49 -12.30 -18.47 -2.57
C GLU A 49 -11.68 -18.17 -3.92
N GLU A 50 -12.45 -17.56 -4.82
CA GLU A 50 -12.00 -17.23 -6.16
C GLU A 50 -11.06 -16.04 -6.17
N ARG A 51 -10.10 -16.07 -7.10
CA ARG A 51 -9.18 -14.98 -7.40
C ARG A 51 -9.46 -14.47 -8.81
N SER A 52 -9.35 -13.17 -8.98
CA SER A 52 -9.49 -12.54 -10.29
C SER A 52 -8.12 -12.20 -10.85
N THR A 53 -7.81 -12.71 -12.05
CA THR A 53 -6.58 -12.36 -12.78
C THR A 53 -6.93 -11.37 -13.88
N ILE A 54 -6.21 -10.26 -13.92
CA ILE A 54 -6.42 -9.14 -14.85
C ILE A 54 -5.14 -8.92 -15.62
N THR A 55 -5.26 -8.91 -16.95
CA THR A 55 -4.15 -8.71 -17.89
C THR A 55 -4.38 -7.55 -18.83
N ASP A 56 -5.58 -6.97 -18.84
CA ASP A 56 -5.88 -5.79 -19.64
C ASP A 56 -5.19 -4.56 -19.05
N PRO A 57 -4.31 -3.88 -19.83
CA PRO A 57 -3.54 -2.75 -19.34
C PRO A 57 -4.38 -1.57 -18.84
N GLU A 58 -5.52 -1.29 -19.51
CA GLU A 58 -6.40 -0.20 -19.12
C GLU A 58 -7.10 -0.49 -17.79
N GLU A 59 -7.49 -1.75 -17.58
CA GLU A 59 -8.07 -2.18 -16.31
C GLU A 59 -7.03 -2.18 -15.20
N ILE A 60 -5.79 -2.60 -15.48
CA ILE A 60 -4.66 -2.54 -14.53
C ILE A 60 -4.42 -1.07 -14.12
N ASP A 61 -4.38 -0.15 -15.06
CA ASP A 61 -4.20 1.29 -14.78
C ASP A 61 -5.28 1.82 -13.88
N ARG A 62 -6.53 1.50 -14.16
CA ARG A 62 -7.68 1.92 -13.36
C ARG A 62 -7.62 1.39 -11.92
N ILE A 63 -7.22 0.12 -11.75
CA ILE A 63 -7.10 -0.52 -10.44
C ILE A 63 -5.95 0.07 -9.62
N LEU A 64 -4.83 0.37 -10.27
CA LEU A 64 -3.63 0.87 -9.60
C LEU A 64 -3.62 2.40 -9.42
N ALA A 65 -4.50 3.13 -10.09
CA ALA A 65 -4.59 4.59 -10.00
C ALA A 65 -4.64 5.11 -8.55
N PRO A 66 -5.49 4.60 -7.64
CA PRO A 66 -5.53 5.08 -6.26
C PRO A 66 -4.20 4.91 -5.52
N PHE A 67 -3.43 3.85 -5.84
CA PHE A 67 -2.13 3.59 -5.21
C PHE A 67 -1.02 4.47 -5.77
N LEU A 68 -1.13 4.90 -7.03
CA LEU A 68 -0.18 5.78 -7.69
C LEU A 68 -0.39 7.26 -7.34
N GLU A 69 -1.63 7.69 -7.29
CA GLU A 69 -2.02 9.09 -7.13
C GLU A 69 -1.97 9.55 -5.68
N ASN A 70 -2.28 8.64 -4.75
CA ASN A 70 -2.32 8.98 -3.35
C ASN A 70 -0.94 9.02 -2.68
N ARG A 71 -0.87 9.79 -1.60
CA ARG A 71 0.25 9.85 -0.68
C ARG A 71 -0.12 9.16 0.62
N PHE A 72 0.86 8.51 1.22
CA PHE A 72 0.69 7.69 2.39
C PHE A 72 1.69 8.08 3.48
N ARG A 73 1.27 7.95 4.73
CA ARG A 73 2.17 8.03 5.89
C ARG A 73 2.48 6.63 6.38
N ARG A 74 3.72 6.44 6.80
CA ARG A 74 4.12 5.21 7.48
C ARG A 74 3.45 5.18 8.84
N GLY A 75 2.88 4.02 9.18
CA GLY A 75 2.13 3.84 10.41
C GLY A 75 2.46 2.56 11.13
N LYS A 76 1.83 2.38 12.27
CA LYS A 76 1.83 1.13 13.02
C LYS A 76 0.66 0.27 12.54
N PRO A 77 0.74 -1.08 12.67
CA PRO A 77 -0.41 -1.93 12.42
C PRO A 77 -1.55 -1.54 13.37
N LEU A 78 -2.72 -1.30 12.80
CA LEU A 78 -3.93 -1.00 13.59
C LEU A 78 -4.69 -2.27 14.00
N GLY A 79 -4.24 -3.43 13.49
CA GLY A 79 -5.02 -4.66 13.55
C GLY A 79 -6.15 -4.63 12.49
N GLY A 80 -7.02 -5.62 12.53
CA GLY A 80 -8.13 -5.78 11.58
C GLY A 80 -7.89 -6.91 10.61
N ASP A 81 -8.98 -7.29 9.94
CA ASP A 81 -8.95 -8.40 8.98
C ASP A 81 -8.45 -7.92 7.62
N LEU A 82 -7.78 -8.82 6.92
CA LEU A 82 -7.41 -8.61 5.54
C LEU A 82 -8.70 -8.48 4.71
N ALA A 83 -8.90 -7.36 4.05
CA ALA A 83 -10.06 -7.14 3.20
C ALA A 83 -9.78 -7.55 1.76
N MET A 84 -8.66 -7.11 1.21
CA MET A 84 -8.26 -7.37 -0.17
C MET A 84 -6.75 -7.50 -0.29
N GLN A 85 -6.31 -8.30 -1.24
CA GLN A 85 -4.90 -8.46 -1.61
C GLN A 85 -4.76 -8.34 -3.12
N ILE A 86 -3.81 -7.52 -3.55
CA ILE A 86 -3.46 -7.33 -4.96
C ILE A 86 -2.00 -7.75 -5.13
N LEU A 87 -1.77 -8.75 -5.97
CA LEU A 87 -0.44 -9.22 -6.32
C LEU A 87 -0.09 -8.69 -7.71
N LEU A 88 1.06 -8.07 -7.84
CA LEU A 88 1.55 -7.49 -9.08
C LEU A 88 2.60 -8.40 -9.70
N TYR A 89 2.42 -8.76 -10.95
CA TYR A 89 3.33 -9.65 -11.68
C TYR A 89 3.90 -8.97 -12.92
N ASN A 90 5.15 -9.25 -13.24
CA ASN A 90 5.76 -8.84 -14.50
C ASN A 90 5.49 -9.87 -15.62
N GLU A 91 5.94 -9.56 -16.84
CA GLU A 91 5.80 -10.44 -18.02
C GLU A 91 6.39 -11.85 -17.82
N ARG A 92 7.36 -11.99 -16.91
CA ARG A 92 8.01 -13.27 -16.60
C ARG A 92 7.29 -14.04 -15.49
N GLY A 93 6.12 -13.55 -15.02
CA GLY A 93 5.38 -14.15 -13.91
C GLY A 93 6.02 -13.97 -12.53
N LYS A 94 7.03 -13.09 -12.41
CA LYS A 94 7.65 -12.75 -11.12
C LYS A 94 6.77 -11.77 -10.37
N CYS A 95 6.43 -12.09 -9.12
CA CYS A 95 5.73 -11.15 -8.24
C CYS A 95 6.65 -9.97 -7.89
N LEU A 96 6.21 -8.77 -8.24
CA LEU A 96 6.92 -7.51 -8.00
C LEU A 96 6.56 -6.93 -6.64
N ALA A 97 5.28 -6.96 -6.29
CA ALA A 97 4.78 -6.43 -5.03
C ALA A 97 3.47 -7.10 -4.64
N VAL A 98 3.18 -7.06 -3.36
CA VAL A 98 1.89 -7.44 -2.79
C VAL A 98 1.36 -6.25 -2.01
N LEU A 99 0.20 -5.76 -2.41
CA LEU A 99 -0.52 -4.70 -1.73
C LEU A 99 -1.68 -5.34 -0.97
N GLN A 100 -1.75 -5.11 0.32
CA GLN A 100 -2.81 -5.65 1.18
C GLN A 100 -3.59 -4.49 1.78
N GLU A 101 -4.91 -4.57 1.66
CA GLU A 101 -5.83 -3.67 2.32
C GLU A 101 -6.42 -4.36 3.54
N THR A 102 -6.36 -3.68 4.67
CA THR A 102 -7.00 -4.13 5.91
C THR A 102 -7.96 -3.07 6.39
N ALA A 103 -9.11 -3.49 6.90
CA ALA A 103 -10.09 -2.61 7.51
C ALA A 103 -10.05 -2.78 9.03
N ALA A 104 -9.65 -1.74 9.74
CA ALA A 104 -9.65 -1.69 11.19
C ALA A 104 -10.55 -0.54 11.66
N GLY A 105 -11.75 -0.86 12.13
CA GLY A 105 -12.67 0.15 12.68
C GLY A 105 -13.08 1.25 11.70
N GLY A 106 -13.16 0.93 10.39
CA GLY A 106 -13.50 1.91 9.34
C GLY A 106 -12.32 2.73 8.83
N THR A 107 -11.11 2.44 9.30
CA THR A 107 -9.90 3.13 8.83
C THR A 107 -9.16 2.23 7.84
N LEU A 108 -8.94 2.75 6.64
CA LEU A 108 -8.13 2.08 5.61
C LEU A 108 -6.67 2.02 6.05
N GLN A 109 -6.12 0.84 6.02
CA GLN A 109 -4.70 0.59 6.18
C GLN A 109 -4.19 -0.25 5.01
N LEU A 110 -3.10 0.17 4.42
CA LEU A 110 -2.41 -0.58 3.37
C LEU A 110 -1.13 -1.18 3.93
N LYS A 111 -0.84 -2.40 3.53
CA LYS A 111 0.41 -3.08 3.85
C LYS A 111 1.15 -3.42 2.57
N ARG A 112 2.46 -3.11 2.55
CA ARG A 112 3.38 -3.54 1.51
C ARG A 112 4.64 -4.12 2.15
N GLY A 113 4.88 -5.41 1.93
CA GLY A 113 5.92 -6.14 2.66
C GLY A 113 5.65 -6.16 4.16
N ILE A 114 6.61 -5.69 4.94
CA ILE A 114 6.50 -5.60 6.41
C ILE A 114 6.02 -4.23 6.91
N ARG A 115 5.76 -3.29 6.00
CA ARG A 115 5.42 -1.91 6.34
C ARG A 115 3.95 -1.64 6.19
N PHE A 116 3.44 -0.81 7.10
CA PHE A 116 2.05 -0.35 7.11
C PHE A 116 1.99 1.12 6.73
N TYR A 117 0.92 1.49 6.02
CA TYR A 117 0.71 2.80 5.46
C TYR A 117 -0.73 3.23 5.65
N HIS A 118 -0.92 4.51 5.90
CA HIS A 118 -2.24 5.14 5.97
C HIS A 118 -2.30 6.23 4.92
N PRO A 119 -3.39 6.34 4.16
CA PRO A 119 -3.55 7.44 3.22
C PRO A 119 -3.52 8.78 3.96
N VAL A 120 -2.88 9.78 3.36
CA VAL A 120 -2.83 11.15 3.93
C VAL A 120 -4.22 11.79 3.88
N ARG A 121 -5.00 11.42 2.87
CA ARG A 121 -6.40 11.82 2.70
C ARG A 121 -7.23 10.59 2.44
N GLU A 122 -8.45 10.58 2.97
CA GLU A 122 -9.41 9.55 2.61
C GLU A 122 -9.74 9.67 1.12
N ASP A 123 -9.70 8.54 0.43
CA ASP A 123 -10.05 8.44 -0.97
C ASP A 123 -11.09 7.32 -1.13
N PRO A 124 -12.33 7.66 -1.51
CA PRO A 124 -13.40 6.68 -1.70
C PRO A 124 -13.09 5.65 -2.77
N ALA A 125 -12.11 5.91 -3.65
CA ALA A 125 -11.70 4.98 -4.70
C ALA A 125 -11.22 3.64 -4.15
N PHE A 126 -10.63 3.59 -2.95
CA PHE A 126 -10.23 2.33 -2.31
C PHE A 126 -11.44 1.49 -1.90
N GLU A 127 -12.45 2.09 -1.28
CA GLU A 127 -13.66 1.40 -0.88
C GLU A 127 -14.46 0.94 -2.10
N GLU A 128 -14.55 1.76 -3.13
CA GLU A 128 -15.21 1.43 -4.39
C GLU A 128 -14.49 0.28 -5.10
N LEU A 129 -13.17 0.28 -5.12
CA LEU A 129 -12.34 -0.78 -5.68
C LEU A 129 -12.61 -2.11 -4.97
N TYR A 130 -12.56 -2.13 -3.64
CA TYR A 130 -12.84 -3.32 -2.83
C TYR A 130 -14.25 -3.86 -3.10
N ARG A 131 -15.27 -2.98 -3.06
CA ARG A 131 -16.65 -3.36 -3.31
C ARG A 131 -16.85 -3.94 -4.70
N SER A 132 -16.30 -3.32 -5.74
CA SER A 132 -16.42 -3.76 -7.12
C SER A 132 -15.81 -5.14 -7.36
N PHE A 133 -14.66 -5.43 -6.74
CA PHE A 133 -14.05 -6.74 -6.83
C PHE A 133 -14.83 -7.80 -6.06
N ARG A 134 -15.29 -7.48 -4.88
CA ARG A 134 -16.07 -8.40 -4.07
C ARG A 134 -17.36 -8.81 -4.78
N GLU A 135 -18.12 -7.84 -5.28
CA GLU A 135 -19.36 -8.09 -6.04
C GLU A 135 -19.10 -8.93 -7.30
N ARG A 136 -18.02 -8.65 -8.02
CA ARG A 136 -17.64 -9.42 -9.23
C ARG A 136 -17.31 -10.87 -8.91
N MET A 137 -16.57 -11.13 -7.86
CA MET A 137 -16.17 -12.47 -7.46
C MET A 137 -17.34 -13.26 -6.87
N GLU A 138 -18.21 -12.63 -6.09
CA GLU A 138 -19.44 -13.27 -5.56
C GLU A 138 -20.45 -13.59 -6.68
N ALA A 139 -20.50 -12.79 -7.75
CA ALA A 139 -21.38 -13.05 -8.90
C ALA A 139 -20.87 -14.14 -9.84
N GLY A 140 -19.58 -14.45 -9.81
CA GLY A 140 -18.95 -15.51 -10.61
C GLY A 140 -19.00 -16.90 -9.96
N SER A 141 -19.38 -16.96 -8.70
CA SER A 141 -19.57 -18.19 -7.92
C SER A 141 -20.99 -18.70 -8.06
#